data_0ce6516e30204fc15144abeb7999351c
#
_entry.id   0ce6516e30204fc15144abeb7999351c
#
_cell.length_a   1.000
_cell.length_b   1.000
_cell.length_c   1.000
_cell.angle_alpha   90.00
_cell.angle_beta   90.00
_cell.angle_gamma   90.00
#
_symmetry.space_group_name_H-M   'P 1'
#
loop_
_entity.id
_entity.type
_entity.pdbx_description
1 polymer ?
#
loop_
_entity_poly.entity_id
_entity_poly.type
_entity_poly.pdbx_seq_one_letter_code
_entity_poly.pdbx_strand_id
1 'polypeptide(L)'
;MEKKNIDWAALGFGYHQTDKRYVSYYKDGAWDEGALTEDANITLNECAGVFQYAQTCFEGLKAYTTEDGRIVVFRPDLNEARMHDSCKRLEMPTLPKGRFVEAVKAVVKANEAYVPPYGSGATLYVRPYMFGSNPVIGVKPADEYQFRILTTPVGPYFKGGAKPITICVSDFDRAAPHGTGHIKAGLNYAMSLHAIVTAHANGFDENMYLDPATRSKVEETGGANFLFVTKDNKVVTPKSDSILPSITRRSLMVVAKEYLGLEVEEREVY
;
A
#
# COMPACT_ATOMS: atom_id res chain seq x y z
N MET A 1 5.81 13.59 23.62
CA MET A 1 5.09 12.48 24.32
C MET A 1 6.07 11.36 24.59
N GLU A 2 5.96 10.70 25.74
CA GLU A 2 6.81 9.54 26.05
C GLU A 2 6.48 8.38 25.10
N LYS A 3 7.51 7.71 24.58
CA LYS A 3 7.34 6.59 23.65
C LYS A 3 6.89 5.34 24.41
N LYS A 4 6.10 4.48 23.74
CA LYS A 4 5.73 3.17 24.29
C LYS A 4 6.98 2.31 24.52
N ASN A 5 6.94 1.49 25.55
CA ASN A 5 8.01 0.53 25.82
C ASN A 5 7.89 -0.67 24.87
N ILE A 6 8.50 -0.54 23.69
CA ILE A 6 8.52 -1.54 22.62
C ILE A 6 9.98 -1.81 22.25
N ASP A 7 10.34 -3.06 22.07
CA ASP A 7 11.63 -3.41 21.46
C ASP A 7 11.60 -3.12 19.97
N TRP A 8 11.97 -1.88 19.60
CA TRP A 8 11.94 -1.41 18.22
C TRP A 8 12.84 -2.19 17.28
N ALA A 9 13.95 -2.73 17.79
CA ALA A 9 14.92 -3.50 17.01
C ALA A 9 14.42 -4.92 16.69
N ALA A 10 13.57 -5.48 17.53
CA ALA A 10 12.98 -6.80 17.34
C ALA A 10 11.74 -6.79 16.41
N LEU A 11 11.23 -5.62 16.03
CA LEU A 11 10.05 -5.52 15.19
C LEU A 11 10.28 -6.15 13.81
N GLY A 12 9.34 -7.01 13.41
CA GLY A 12 9.13 -7.43 12.02
C GLY A 12 7.98 -6.63 11.37
N PHE A 13 7.42 -7.16 10.28
CA PHE A 13 6.26 -6.57 9.60
C PHE A 13 4.94 -7.21 10.10
N GLY A 14 4.84 -7.43 11.41
CA GLY A 14 3.66 -7.97 12.08
C GLY A 14 2.76 -6.88 12.64
N TYR A 15 1.49 -7.25 12.93
CA TYR A 15 0.53 -6.34 13.53
C TYR A 15 0.77 -6.17 15.03
N HIS A 16 0.96 -4.91 15.45
CA HIS A 16 0.92 -4.47 16.83
C HIS A 16 -0.22 -3.47 17.00
N GLN A 17 -1.16 -3.74 17.87
CA GLN A 17 -2.30 -2.87 18.09
C GLN A 17 -1.84 -1.54 18.70
N THR A 18 -2.30 -0.43 18.11
CA THR A 18 -2.14 0.93 18.62
C THR A 18 -3.43 1.41 19.32
N ASP A 19 -3.36 2.52 20.05
CA ASP A 19 -4.48 2.98 20.87
C ASP A 19 -5.65 3.53 20.04
N LYS A 20 -5.37 4.21 18.92
CA LYS A 20 -6.41 4.89 18.13
C LYS A 20 -6.39 4.47 16.66
N ARG A 21 -7.56 4.53 16.03
CA ARG A 21 -7.79 4.44 14.58
C ARG A 21 -8.76 5.52 14.15
N TYR A 22 -8.78 5.82 12.85
CA TYR A 22 -9.74 6.74 12.25
C TYR A 22 -10.84 5.95 11.55
N VAL A 23 -12.08 6.42 11.64
CA VAL A 23 -13.25 5.82 10.99
C VAL A 23 -14.13 6.93 10.43
N SER A 24 -14.59 6.76 9.19
CA SER A 24 -15.59 7.61 8.54
C SER A 24 -16.58 6.72 7.78
N TYR A 25 -17.84 7.07 7.77
CA TYR A 25 -18.91 6.32 7.12
C TYR A 25 -19.48 7.10 5.95
N TYR A 26 -19.73 6.39 4.85
CA TYR A 26 -20.50 6.90 3.72
C TYR A 26 -21.87 6.25 3.72
N LYS A 27 -22.90 7.08 3.80
CA LYS A 27 -24.29 6.68 3.81
C LYS A 27 -25.16 7.77 3.21
N ASP A 28 -26.27 7.39 2.57
CA ASP A 28 -27.23 8.33 1.97
C ASP A 28 -26.57 9.37 1.03
N GLY A 29 -25.52 8.94 0.30
CA GLY A 29 -24.82 9.78 -0.67
C GLY A 29 -23.76 10.71 -0.10
N ALA A 30 -23.45 10.66 1.20
CA ALA A 30 -22.50 11.56 1.83
C ALA A 30 -21.55 10.85 2.83
N TRP A 31 -20.35 11.41 2.98
CA TRP A 31 -19.42 11.08 4.07
C TRP A 31 -19.76 11.86 5.33
N ASP A 32 -19.73 11.19 6.48
CA ASP A 32 -19.73 11.87 7.78
C ASP A 32 -18.40 12.61 8.03
N GLU A 33 -18.30 13.34 9.15
CA GLU A 33 -17.07 14.05 9.54
C GLU A 33 -15.89 13.12 9.87
N GLY A 34 -16.16 11.85 10.19
CA GLY A 34 -15.20 10.89 10.68
C GLY A 34 -14.70 11.19 12.09
N ALA A 35 -14.17 10.17 12.75
CA ALA A 35 -13.71 10.29 14.13
C ALA A 35 -12.56 9.32 14.45
N LEU A 36 -11.81 9.63 15.50
CA LEU A 36 -10.89 8.69 16.14
C LEU A 36 -11.67 7.76 17.09
N THR A 37 -11.33 6.47 17.07
CA THR A 37 -11.90 5.45 17.96
C THR A 37 -10.82 4.52 18.49
N GLU A 38 -11.09 3.86 19.63
CA GLU A 38 -10.25 2.80 20.20
C GLU A 38 -10.67 1.40 19.71
N ASP A 39 -11.91 1.28 19.21
CA ASP A 39 -12.43 0.00 18.75
C ASP A 39 -11.72 -0.50 17.49
N ALA A 40 -11.00 -1.61 17.64
CA ALA A 40 -10.28 -2.29 16.56
C ALA A 40 -11.17 -3.24 15.75
N ASN A 41 -12.38 -3.53 16.23
CA ASN A 41 -13.27 -4.49 15.61
C ASN A 41 -14.17 -3.82 14.58
N ILE A 42 -14.67 -4.62 13.65
CA ILE A 42 -15.64 -4.22 12.65
C ILE A 42 -16.77 -5.25 12.66
N THR A 43 -17.97 -4.80 12.96
CA THR A 43 -19.16 -5.65 12.86
C THR A 43 -19.84 -5.37 11.52
N LEU A 44 -20.01 -6.38 10.70
CA LEU A 44 -20.66 -6.32 9.38
C LEU A 44 -21.67 -7.45 9.25
N ASN A 45 -22.65 -7.24 8.37
CA ASN A 45 -23.51 -8.32 7.92
C ASN A 45 -22.71 -9.30 7.05
N GLU A 46 -23.02 -10.60 7.11
CA GLU A 46 -22.35 -11.64 6.30
C GLU A 46 -22.41 -11.39 4.80
N CYS A 47 -23.44 -10.67 4.33
CA CYS A 47 -23.62 -10.29 2.92
C CYS A 47 -22.93 -8.96 2.55
N ALA A 48 -22.10 -8.38 3.41
CA ALA A 48 -21.41 -7.13 3.06
C ALA A 48 -20.59 -7.27 1.78
N GLY A 49 -20.61 -6.24 0.93
CA GLY A 49 -19.96 -6.24 -0.38
C GLY A 49 -18.46 -6.57 -0.33
N VAL A 50 -17.79 -6.23 0.76
CA VAL A 50 -16.38 -6.60 0.97
C VAL A 50 -16.20 -8.11 1.07
N PHE A 51 -17.12 -8.85 1.69
CA PHE A 51 -17.00 -10.31 1.84
C PHE A 51 -17.40 -11.04 0.57
N GLN A 52 -18.45 -10.58 -0.10
CA GLN A 52 -19.00 -11.28 -1.26
C GLN A 52 -18.21 -11.00 -2.56
N TYR A 53 -17.74 -9.76 -2.75
CA TYR A 53 -17.16 -9.34 -4.03
C TYR A 53 -15.80 -8.65 -3.88
N ALA A 54 -15.17 -8.74 -2.71
CA ALA A 54 -13.87 -8.09 -2.43
C ALA A 54 -13.84 -6.61 -2.82
N GLN A 55 -14.98 -5.90 -2.68
CA GLN A 55 -15.08 -4.47 -3.00
C GLN A 55 -14.34 -3.66 -1.92
N THR A 56 -13.01 -3.60 -2.04
CA THR A 56 -12.11 -2.93 -1.11
C THR A 56 -10.85 -2.45 -1.80
N CYS A 57 -10.34 -1.29 -1.38
CA CYS A 57 -9.03 -0.78 -1.74
C CYS A 57 -8.31 -0.29 -0.48
N PHE A 58 -6.99 -0.16 -0.57
CA PHE A 58 -6.19 0.27 0.56
C PHE A 58 -4.98 1.08 0.12
N GLU A 59 -4.35 1.74 1.09
CA GLU A 59 -3.09 2.42 0.92
C GLU A 59 -2.08 1.99 1.98
N GLY A 60 -0.83 2.30 1.75
CA GLY A 60 0.26 2.05 2.68
C GLY A 60 1.25 3.19 2.63
N LEU A 61 1.48 3.81 3.77
CA LEU A 61 2.48 4.85 3.95
C LEU A 61 3.07 4.71 5.36
N LYS A 62 4.08 5.51 5.66
CA LYS A 62 4.80 5.41 6.93
C LYS A 62 5.00 6.78 7.54
N ALA A 63 4.94 6.83 8.88
CA ALA A 63 5.39 7.97 9.65
C ALA A 63 6.76 7.68 10.26
N TYR A 64 7.62 8.71 10.27
CA TYR A 64 9.02 8.63 10.70
C TYR A 64 9.31 9.71 11.73
N THR A 65 10.17 9.42 12.68
CA THR A 65 10.81 10.44 13.51
C THR A 65 12.09 10.90 12.80
N THR A 66 12.23 12.20 12.57
CA THR A 66 13.43 12.81 12.01
C THR A 66 14.49 13.02 13.09
N GLU A 67 15.73 13.34 12.69
CA GLU A 67 16.84 13.59 13.63
C GLU A 67 16.53 14.73 14.60
N ASP A 68 15.85 15.78 14.14
CA ASP A 68 15.40 16.92 14.95
C ASP A 68 14.10 16.65 15.74
N GLY A 69 13.63 15.39 15.77
CA GLY A 69 12.51 14.93 16.59
C GLY A 69 11.12 15.20 16.02
N ARG A 70 11.01 15.77 14.82
CA ARG A 70 9.69 15.92 14.13
C ARG A 70 9.16 14.58 13.67
N ILE A 71 7.84 14.45 13.60
CA ILE A 71 7.17 13.33 12.96
C ILE A 71 6.71 13.76 11.58
N VAL A 72 7.13 13.02 10.56
CA VAL A 72 6.83 13.32 9.15
C VAL A 72 6.21 12.11 8.45
N VAL A 73 5.41 12.39 7.43
CA VAL A 73 4.82 11.40 6.51
C VAL A 73 5.25 11.78 5.10
N PHE A 74 5.67 10.80 4.31
CA PHE A 74 6.19 11.04 2.97
C PHE A 74 5.07 11.04 1.93
N ARG A 75 4.83 12.19 1.28
CA ARG A 75 3.92 12.41 0.14
C ARG A 75 2.53 11.77 0.27
N PRO A 76 1.79 12.02 1.37
CA PRO A 76 0.46 11.44 1.59
C PRO A 76 -0.60 11.92 0.58
N ASP A 77 -0.38 13.07 -0.07
CA ASP A 77 -1.18 13.60 -1.17
C ASP A 77 -1.23 12.65 -2.37
N LEU A 78 -0.13 11.98 -2.69
CA LEU A 78 -0.09 10.98 -3.76
C LEU A 78 -0.79 9.67 -3.37
N ASN A 79 -0.80 9.31 -2.08
CA ASN A 79 -1.61 8.19 -1.59
C ASN A 79 -3.10 8.53 -1.70
N GLU A 80 -3.51 9.77 -1.35
CA GLU A 80 -4.89 10.24 -1.55
C GLU A 80 -5.31 10.12 -3.02
N ALA A 81 -4.49 10.65 -3.94
CA ALA A 81 -4.78 10.60 -5.37
C ALA A 81 -4.93 9.16 -5.87
N ARG A 82 -4.01 8.26 -5.50
CA ARG A 82 -4.05 6.85 -5.90
C ARG A 82 -5.23 6.09 -5.28
N MET A 83 -5.61 6.41 -4.04
CA MET A 83 -6.82 5.85 -3.43
C MET A 83 -8.08 6.30 -4.18
N HIS A 84 -8.15 7.56 -4.61
CA HIS A 84 -9.25 8.06 -5.44
C HIS A 84 -9.34 7.29 -6.78
N ASP A 85 -8.21 7.02 -7.44
CA ASP A 85 -8.19 6.25 -8.68
C ASP A 85 -8.65 4.78 -8.42
N SER A 86 -8.23 4.19 -7.31
CA SER A 86 -8.68 2.86 -6.90
C SER A 86 -10.19 2.83 -6.62
N CYS A 87 -10.71 3.82 -5.91
CA CYS A 87 -12.14 3.94 -5.64
C CYS A 87 -12.95 4.07 -6.93
N LYS A 88 -12.56 4.97 -7.83
CA LYS A 88 -13.23 5.16 -9.13
C LYS A 88 -13.29 3.87 -9.94
N ARG A 89 -12.17 3.12 -10.02
CA ARG A 89 -12.11 1.86 -10.77
C ARG A 89 -13.01 0.77 -10.18
N LEU A 90 -13.25 0.80 -8.87
CA LEU A 90 -14.09 -0.17 -8.13
C LEU A 90 -15.52 0.34 -7.89
N GLU A 91 -15.93 1.43 -8.56
CA GLU A 91 -17.26 2.04 -8.38
C GLU A 91 -17.57 2.36 -6.90
N MET A 92 -16.55 2.91 -6.19
CA MET A 92 -16.66 3.32 -4.79
C MET A 92 -16.61 4.85 -4.69
N PRO A 93 -17.28 5.46 -3.70
CA PRO A 93 -17.23 6.91 -3.50
C PRO A 93 -15.82 7.37 -3.14
N THR A 94 -15.39 8.49 -3.70
CA THR A 94 -14.13 9.14 -3.30
C THR A 94 -14.33 9.97 -2.03
N LEU A 95 -13.28 10.08 -1.21
CA LEU A 95 -13.28 11.02 -0.09
C LEU A 95 -13.30 12.48 -0.58
N PRO A 96 -13.84 13.42 0.19
CA PRO A 96 -13.61 14.83 -0.06
C PRO A 96 -12.12 15.16 -0.13
N LYS A 97 -11.73 16.06 -1.03
CA LYS A 97 -10.33 16.46 -1.23
C LYS A 97 -9.68 16.92 0.08
N GLY A 98 -8.50 16.37 0.38
CA GLY A 98 -7.72 16.66 1.59
C GLY A 98 -8.14 15.86 2.82
N ARG A 99 -9.33 15.24 2.83
CA ARG A 99 -9.82 14.43 3.96
C ARG A 99 -8.89 13.28 4.30
N PHE A 100 -8.34 12.61 3.30
CA PHE A 100 -7.39 11.52 3.49
C PHE A 100 -6.15 11.99 4.25
N VAL A 101 -5.54 13.09 3.81
CA VAL A 101 -4.32 13.63 4.42
C VAL A 101 -4.57 14.08 5.86
N GLU A 102 -5.68 14.76 6.13
CA GLU A 102 -6.05 15.19 7.49
C GLU A 102 -6.34 13.99 8.41
N ALA A 103 -7.01 12.96 7.92
CA ALA A 103 -7.24 11.72 8.67
C ALA A 103 -5.92 11.00 9.02
N VAL A 104 -4.96 10.94 8.08
CA VAL A 104 -3.61 10.39 8.33
C VAL A 104 -2.89 11.19 9.40
N LYS A 105 -2.89 12.52 9.32
CA LYS A 105 -2.29 13.38 10.36
C LYS A 105 -2.94 13.16 11.72
N ALA A 106 -4.27 13.10 11.77
CA ALA A 106 -5.02 12.90 13.01
C ALA A 106 -4.67 11.57 13.70
N VAL A 107 -4.65 10.45 12.95
CA VAL A 107 -4.35 9.14 13.52
C VAL A 107 -2.89 8.98 13.91
N VAL A 108 -1.95 9.55 13.14
CA VAL A 108 -0.51 9.55 13.50
C VAL A 108 -0.26 10.36 14.76
N LYS A 109 -0.86 11.56 14.87
CA LYS A 109 -0.77 12.38 16.08
C LYS A 109 -1.36 11.68 17.30
N ALA A 110 -2.51 11.03 17.15
CA ALA A 110 -3.15 10.28 18.25
C ALA A 110 -2.33 9.06 18.71
N ASN A 111 -1.49 8.50 17.84
CA ASN A 111 -0.61 7.38 18.13
C ASN A 111 0.88 7.79 18.16
N GLU A 112 1.20 9.03 18.47
CA GLU A 112 2.57 9.56 18.47
C GLU A 112 3.54 8.73 19.33
N ALA A 113 3.04 8.18 20.44
CA ALA A 113 3.83 7.31 21.33
C ALA A 113 4.32 6.03 20.65
N TYR A 114 3.66 5.60 19.57
CA TYR A 114 3.99 4.41 18.78
C TYR A 114 4.88 4.72 17.56
N VAL A 115 5.18 5.98 17.26
CA VAL A 115 6.13 6.32 16.21
C VAL A 115 7.54 6.01 16.73
N PRO A 116 8.29 5.08 16.08
CA PRO A 116 9.61 4.68 16.57
C PRO A 116 10.59 5.85 16.64
N PRO A 117 11.56 5.82 17.57
CA PRO A 117 12.62 6.83 17.65
C PRO A 117 13.47 6.89 16.37
N TYR A 118 14.05 8.06 16.08
CA TYR A 118 15.06 8.20 15.04
C TYR A 118 16.21 7.22 15.25
N GLY A 119 16.73 6.63 14.19
CA GLY A 119 17.84 5.67 14.24
C GLY A 119 17.47 4.25 14.67
N SER A 120 16.22 3.98 15.08
CA SER A 120 15.79 2.62 15.47
C SER A 120 15.66 1.63 14.30
N GLY A 121 15.64 2.12 13.04
CA GLY A 121 15.37 1.31 11.87
C GLY A 121 13.89 0.92 11.69
N ALA A 122 13.04 1.18 12.68
CA ALA A 122 11.62 0.94 12.66
C ALA A 122 10.82 2.18 12.24
N THR A 123 9.56 2.00 11.86
CA THR A 123 8.66 3.06 11.41
C THR A 123 7.24 2.79 11.88
N LEU A 124 6.37 3.82 11.94
CA LEU A 124 4.94 3.59 12.11
C LEU A 124 4.30 3.40 10.73
N TYR A 125 3.86 2.19 10.44
CA TYR A 125 3.08 1.90 9.24
C TYR A 125 1.65 2.40 9.40
N VAL A 126 1.14 3.07 8.38
CA VAL A 126 -0.22 3.62 8.31
C VAL A 126 -0.97 2.91 7.19
N ARG A 127 -2.10 2.30 7.49
CA ARG A 127 -2.96 1.55 6.58
C ARG A 127 -4.33 2.20 6.44
N PRO A 128 -4.51 3.17 5.52
CA PRO A 128 -5.84 3.59 5.07
C PRO A 128 -6.47 2.49 4.21
N TYR A 129 -7.77 2.24 4.39
CA TYR A 129 -8.53 1.30 3.57
C TYR A 129 -10.00 1.68 3.53
N MET A 130 -10.66 1.30 2.44
CA MET A 130 -12.08 1.56 2.21
C MET A 130 -12.75 0.29 1.69
N PHE A 131 -13.99 0.04 2.08
CA PHE A 131 -14.71 -1.16 1.67
C PHE A 131 -16.24 -0.95 1.68
N GLY A 132 -16.95 -1.71 0.85
CA GLY A 132 -18.42 -1.79 0.84
C GLY A 132 -18.93 -2.52 2.07
N SER A 133 -19.80 -1.88 2.86
CA SER A 133 -20.19 -2.33 4.19
C SER A 133 -21.64 -2.80 4.33
N ASN A 134 -22.54 -2.40 3.41
CA ASN A 134 -23.92 -2.87 3.47
C ASN A 134 -24.11 -4.25 2.81
N PRO A 135 -25.21 -4.96 3.12
CA PRO A 135 -25.54 -6.24 2.49
C PRO A 135 -25.77 -6.11 0.97
N VAL A 136 -25.11 -6.96 0.16
CA VAL A 136 -25.24 -7.03 -1.30
C VAL A 136 -25.17 -8.48 -1.74
N ILE A 137 -26.20 -9.00 -2.40
CA ILE A 137 -26.21 -10.35 -3.00
C ILE A 137 -26.04 -10.29 -4.52
N GLY A 138 -26.72 -9.36 -5.21
CA GLY A 138 -26.49 -9.15 -6.64
C GLY A 138 -25.14 -8.48 -6.89
N VAL A 139 -24.51 -8.79 -8.05
CA VAL A 139 -23.22 -8.15 -8.43
C VAL A 139 -23.50 -6.68 -8.79
N LYS A 140 -23.35 -5.82 -7.82
CA LYS A 140 -23.47 -4.35 -7.93
C LYS A 140 -22.57 -3.67 -6.91
N PRO A 141 -22.24 -2.38 -7.07
CA PRO A 141 -21.58 -1.61 -6.02
C PRO A 141 -22.41 -1.60 -4.73
N ALA A 142 -21.73 -1.51 -3.60
CA ALA A 142 -22.38 -1.25 -2.32
C ALA A 142 -22.99 0.16 -2.31
N ASP A 143 -23.94 0.39 -1.41
CA ASP A 143 -24.58 1.69 -1.20
C ASP A 143 -24.00 2.42 0.02
N GLU A 144 -23.38 1.66 0.96
CA GLU A 144 -22.70 2.19 2.15
C GLU A 144 -21.26 1.71 2.18
N TYR A 145 -20.35 2.58 2.68
CA TYR A 145 -18.91 2.31 2.76
C TYR A 145 -18.35 2.76 4.09
N GLN A 146 -17.24 2.14 4.48
CA GLN A 146 -16.41 2.63 5.57
C GLN A 146 -15.02 2.97 5.05
N PHE A 147 -14.50 4.13 5.44
CA PHE A 147 -13.10 4.50 5.33
C PHE A 147 -12.47 4.42 6.70
N ARG A 148 -11.38 3.67 6.82
CA ARG A 148 -10.69 3.45 8.09
C ARG A 148 -9.19 3.60 7.93
N ILE A 149 -8.52 4.02 9.01
CA ILE A 149 -7.06 4.03 9.07
C ILE A 149 -6.63 3.35 10.36
N LEU A 150 -5.85 2.29 10.24
CA LEU A 150 -5.11 1.70 11.36
C LEU A 150 -3.62 2.04 11.25
N THR A 151 -2.92 1.98 12.39
CA THR A 151 -1.47 2.12 12.44
C THR A 151 -0.86 0.94 13.19
N THR A 152 0.41 0.63 12.86
CA THR A 152 1.18 -0.40 13.56
C THR A 152 2.67 -0.09 13.44
N PRO A 153 3.45 -0.12 14.53
CA PRO A 153 4.90 -0.01 14.43
C PRO A 153 5.47 -1.26 13.76
N VAL A 154 6.39 -1.07 12.81
CA VAL A 154 6.99 -2.15 12.03
C VAL A 154 8.50 -1.95 11.89
N GLY A 155 9.22 -3.05 11.81
CA GLY A 155 10.61 -3.11 11.38
C GLY A 155 10.77 -3.12 9.86
N PRO A 156 11.96 -3.43 9.35
CA PRO A 156 12.20 -3.63 7.93
C PRO A 156 11.33 -4.74 7.35
N TYR A 157 10.83 -4.54 6.11
CA TYR A 157 10.01 -5.55 5.44
C TYR A 157 10.80 -6.85 5.20
N PHE A 158 12.04 -6.75 4.70
CA PHE A 158 12.95 -7.88 4.60
C PHE A 158 13.84 -7.96 5.83
N LYS A 159 13.86 -9.11 6.50
CA LYS A 159 14.76 -9.38 7.62
C LYS A 159 16.23 -9.28 7.15
N GLY A 160 16.99 -8.42 7.77
CA GLY A 160 18.41 -8.19 7.44
C GLY A 160 18.70 -6.96 6.60
N GLY A 161 17.72 -6.09 6.36
CA GLY A 161 17.90 -4.79 5.69
C GLY A 161 18.10 -4.90 4.18
N ALA A 162 18.90 -3.99 3.61
CA ALA A 162 19.18 -3.93 2.18
C ALA A 162 20.19 -5.01 1.75
N LYS A 163 19.73 -6.23 1.58
CA LYS A 163 20.50 -7.37 1.06
C LYS A 163 19.95 -7.82 -0.29
N PRO A 164 20.77 -8.42 -1.16
CA PRO A 164 20.27 -9.11 -2.33
C PRO A 164 19.27 -10.20 -1.94
N ILE A 165 18.21 -10.32 -2.74
CA ILE A 165 17.18 -11.35 -2.60
C ILE A 165 17.13 -12.20 -3.86
N THR A 166 16.62 -13.43 -3.74
CA THR A 166 16.42 -14.34 -4.86
C THR A 166 14.99 -14.20 -5.38
N ILE A 167 14.85 -14.05 -6.70
CA ILE A 167 13.56 -13.85 -7.35
C ILE A 167 13.36 -14.88 -8.45
N CYS A 168 12.21 -15.57 -8.46
CA CYS A 168 11.83 -16.42 -9.60
C CYS A 168 10.86 -15.68 -10.52
N VAL A 169 10.82 -16.06 -11.77
CA VAL A 169 9.76 -15.63 -12.71
C VAL A 169 8.52 -16.46 -12.44
N SER A 170 7.39 -15.80 -12.19
CA SER A 170 6.12 -16.46 -11.91
C SER A 170 5.50 -17.07 -13.17
N ASP A 171 4.94 -18.27 -13.04
CA ASP A 171 4.08 -18.88 -14.07
C ASP A 171 2.64 -18.32 -14.05
N PHE A 172 2.30 -17.57 -13.02
CA PHE A 172 0.98 -16.95 -12.84
C PHE A 172 1.01 -15.47 -13.21
N ASP A 173 -0.15 -14.96 -13.60
CA ASP A 173 -0.34 -13.52 -13.85
C ASP A 173 -0.69 -12.79 -12.54
N ARG A 174 -0.23 -11.56 -12.39
CA ARG A 174 -0.60 -10.69 -11.28
C ARG A 174 -1.97 -10.03 -11.47
N ALA A 175 -2.29 -9.69 -12.71
CA ALA A 175 -3.54 -9.04 -13.09
C ALA A 175 -3.84 -9.28 -14.58
N ALA A 176 -5.09 -9.19 -14.99
CA ALA A 176 -5.47 -9.21 -16.40
C ALA A 176 -4.95 -7.96 -17.14
N PRO A 177 -4.71 -8.01 -18.48
CA PRO A 177 -4.14 -6.89 -19.25
C PRO A 177 -4.91 -5.57 -19.11
N HIS A 178 -6.24 -5.61 -19.06
CA HIS A 178 -7.14 -4.46 -18.83
C HIS A 178 -7.90 -4.59 -17.50
N GLY A 179 -7.30 -5.27 -16.53
CA GLY A 179 -7.90 -5.55 -15.22
C GLY A 179 -7.68 -4.44 -14.20
N THR A 180 -7.27 -4.84 -13.01
CA THR A 180 -7.15 -3.97 -11.83
C THR A 180 -5.72 -3.80 -11.35
N GLY A 181 -4.71 -4.23 -12.15
CA GLY A 181 -3.30 -4.18 -11.75
C GLY A 181 -2.79 -2.80 -11.37
N HIS A 182 -3.31 -1.76 -12.03
CA HIS A 182 -2.93 -0.36 -11.82
C HIS A 182 -3.53 0.27 -10.56
N ILE A 183 -4.44 -0.40 -9.86
CA ILE A 183 -5.06 0.09 -8.62
C ILE A 183 -4.64 -0.74 -7.40
N LYS A 184 -4.76 -0.15 -6.20
CA LYS A 184 -4.36 -0.83 -4.96
C LYS A 184 -5.57 -1.52 -4.32
N ALA A 185 -6.07 -2.55 -4.99
CA ALA A 185 -7.23 -3.35 -4.59
C ALA A 185 -6.83 -4.65 -3.92
N GLY A 186 -7.53 -5.05 -2.85
CA GLY A 186 -7.26 -6.28 -2.10
C GLY A 186 -7.27 -7.54 -2.96
N LEU A 187 -8.14 -7.58 -3.98
CA LEU A 187 -8.26 -8.70 -4.90
C LEU A 187 -6.95 -9.02 -5.65
N ASN A 188 -6.13 -8.02 -6.01
CA ASN A 188 -4.84 -8.25 -6.67
C ASN A 188 -3.86 -8.99 -5.75
N TYR A 189 -3.91 -8.72 -4.45
CA TYR A 189 -3.05 -9.35 -3.46
C TYR A 189 -3.52 -10.75 -3.11
N ALA A 190 -4.82 -10.98 -3.00
CA ALA A 190 -5.38 -12.33 -2.82
C ALA A 190 -5.01 -13.24 -4.01
N MET A 191 -5.08 -12.72 -5.23
CA MET A 191 -4.70 -13.46 -6.46
C MET A 191 -3.21 -13.83 -6.47
N SER A 192 -2.33 -13.01 -5.90
CA SER A 192 -0.88 -13.27 -5.89
C SER A 192 -0.41 -14.19 -4.74
N LEU A 193 -1.28 -14.60 -3.81
CA LEU A 193 -0.88 -15.45 -2.67
C LEU A 193 -0.32 -16.81 -3.11
N HIS A 194 -0.92 -17.47 -4.11
CA HIS A 194 -0.44 -18.75 -4.56
C HIS A 194 0.97 -18.65 -5.16
N ALA A 195 1.22 -17.63 -5.96
CA ALA A 195 2.52 -17.40 -6.59
C ALA A 195 3.63 -17.19 -5.55
N ILE A 196 3.42 -16.34 -4.55
CA ILE A 196 4.44 -16.07 -3.53
C ILE A 196 4.67 -17.27 -2.60
N VAL A 197 3.61 -18.00 -2.21
CA VAL A 197 3.74 -19.22 -1.42
C VAL A 197 4.55 -20.28 -2.18
N THR A 198 4.30 -20.45 -3.48
CA THR A 198 5.07 -21.36 -4.35
C THR A 198 6.52 -20.91 -4.48
N ALA A 199 6.78 -19.62 -4.66
CA ALA A 199 8.15 -19.09 -4.71
C ALA A 199 8.93 -19.40 -3.42
N HIS A 200 8.33 -19.12 -2.25
CA HIS A 200 8.94 -19.42 -0.96
C HIS A 200 9.19 -20.91 -0.74
N ALA A 201 8.25 -21.78 -1.13
CA ALA A 201 8.41 -23.24 -1.05
C ALA A 201 9.58 -23.76 -1.91
N ASN A 202 9.94 -23.04 -2.98
CA ASN A 202 11.07 -23.34 -3.86
C ASN A 202 12.36 -22.58 -3.47
N GLY A 203 12.40 -21.90 -2.32
CA GLY A 203 13.60 -21.24 -1.79
C GLY A 203 13.88 -19.85 -2.36
N PHE A 204 12.91 -19.23 -3.03
CA PHE A 204 12.99 -17.84 -3.49
C PHE A 204 12.37 -16.89 -2.46
N ASP A 205 12.90 -15.67 -2.38
CA ASP A 205 12.39 -14.63 -1.47
C ASP A 205 11.17 -13.91 -2.05
N GLU A 206 11.07 -13.81 -3.37
CA GLU A 206 10.00 -13.09 -4.07
C GLU A 206 9.81 -13.68 -5.49
N ASN A 207 8.74 -13.28 -6.15
CA ASN A 207 8.46 -13.60 -7.54
C ASN A 207 8.28 -12.35 -8.39
N MET A 208 8.73 -12.44 -9.65
CA MET A 208 8.58 -11.42 -10.68
C MET A 208 7.45 -11.82 -11.62
N TYR A 209 6.56 -10.89 -11.91
CA TYR A 209 5.49 -11.08 -12.89
C TYR A 209 5.91 -10.53 -14.25
N LEU A 210 5.52 -11.25 -15.29
CA LEU A 210 5.57 -10.80 -16.68
C LEU A 210 4.20 -10.28 -17.10
N ASP A 211 4.17 -9.49 -18.20
CA ASP A 211 2.92 -9.01 -18.78
C ASP A 211 1.99 -10.17 -19.14
N PRO A 212 0.70 -10.09 -18.78
CA PRO A 212 -0.21 -11.23 -18.96
C PRO A 212 -0.64 -11.43 -20.43
N ALA A 213 -0.38 -10.47 -21.32
CA ALA A 213 -0.75 -10.59 -22.73
C ALA A 213 0.27 -11.40 -23.54
N THR A 214 1.58 -11.19 -23.32
CA THR A 214 2.63 -11.83 -24.12
C THR A 214 3.65 -12.63 -23.30
N ARG A 215 3.65 -12.44 -21.97
CA ARG A 215 4.60 -13.05 -21.02
C ARG A 215 6.07 -12.84 -21.41
N SER A 216 6.37 -11.70 -21.98
CA SER A 216 7.70 -11.35 -22.47
C SER A 216 8.27 -10.07 -21.85
N LYS A 217 7.44 -9.28 -21.20
CA LYS A 217 7.82 -7.99 -20.59
C LYS A 217 7.79 -8.08 -19.08
N VAL A 218 8.81 -7.54 -18.44
CA VAL A 218 8.86 -7.44 -16.98
C VAL A 218 7.85 -6.40 -16.50
N GLU A 219 7.05 -6.75 -15.51
CA GLU A 219 6.14 -5.82 -14.86
C GLU A 219 6.62 -5.46 -13.44
N GLU A 220 6.20 -6.20 -12.43
CA GLU A 220 6.53 -5.92 -11.03
C GLU A 220 6.58 -7.22 -10.22
N THR A 221 6.93 -7.14 -8.94
CA THR A 221 6.77 -8.24 -7.98
C THR A 221 5.37 -8.21 -7.36
N GLY A 222 5.07 -9.12 -6.44
CA GLY A 222 3.85 -9.10 -5.65
C GLY A 222 3.68 -7.83 -4.81
N GLY A 223 4.77 -7.21 -4.36
CA GLY A 223 4.75 -6.06 -3.45
C GLY A 223 5.56 -4.83 -3.86
N ALA A 224 6.34 -4.88 -4.95
CA ALA A 224 7.26 -3.82 -5.34
C ALA A 224 7.41 -3.67 -6.86
N ASN A 225 7.69 -2.44 -7.33
CA ASN A 225 8.09 -2.18 -8.71
C ASN A 225 9.61 -2.38 -8.87
N PHE A 226 10.06 -2.55 -10.12
CA PHE A 226 11.46 -2.64 -10.49
C PHE A 226 12.05 -1.30 -10.92
N LEU A 227 13.31 -1.10 -10.57
CA LEU A 227 14.23 -0.10 -11.11
C LEU A 227 15.52 -0.84 -11.45
N PHE A 228 15.93 -0.78 -12.70
CA PHE A 228 17.17 -1.40 -13.19
C PHE A 228 18.22 -0.33 -13.41
N VAL A 229 19.44 -0.59 -12.95
CA VAL A 229 20.61 0.23 -13.34
C VAL A 229 21.34 -0.52 -14.43
N THR A 230 21.44 0.08 -15.60
CA THR A 230 22.09 -0.52 -16.78
C THR A 230 23.62 -0.35 -16.73
N LYS A 231 24.34 -1.08 -17.57
CA LYS A 231 25.81 -1.02 -17.64
C LYS A 231 26.34 0.36 -18.08
N ASP A 232 25.52 1.14 -18.79
CA ASP A 232 25.81 2.51 -19.22
C ASP A 232 25.25 3.55 -18.23
N ASN A 233 24.99 3.15 -16.98
CA ASN A 233 24.56 4.00 -15.86
C ASN A 233 23.22 4.74 -16.09
N LYS A 234 22.29 4.12 -16.79
CA LYS A 234 20.91 4.62 -16.88
C LYS A 234 20.02 3.90 -15.87
N VAL A 235 18.99 4.58 -15.40
CA VAL A 235 17.90 3.98 -14.60
C VAL A 235 16.74 3.66 -15.54
N VAL A 236 16.36 2.40 -15.62
CA VAL A 236 15.24 1.92 -16.45
C VAL A 236 14.17 1.31 -15.54
N THR A 237 12.91 1.64 -15.77
CA THR A 237 11.79 1.07 -15.05
C THR A 237 10.69 0.63 -16.02
N PRO A 238 10.02 -0.52 -15.76
CA PRO A 238 8.94 -0.98 -16.60
C PRO A 238 7.79 0.03 -16.69
N LYS A 239 7.24 0.19 -17.90
CA LYS A 239 6.02 0.95 -18.18
C LYS A 239 4.95 -0.04 -18.65
N SER A 240 3.84 -0.09 -17.92
CA SER A 240 2.67 -0.92 -18.24
C SER A 240 1.44 -0.32 -17.58
N ASP A 241 0.28 -0.51 -18.22
CA ASP A 241 -1.02 -0.08 -17.66
C ASP A 241 -1.55 -1.06 -16.60
N SER A 242 -0.87 -2.19 -16.37
CA SER A 242 -1.24 -3.20 -15.38
C SER A 242 -0.39 -3.19 -14.10
N ILE A 243 0.66 -2.36 -14.02
CA ILE A 243 1.47 -2.21 -12.80
C ILE A 243 0.95 -1.10 -11.90
N LEU A 244 1.15 -1.26 -10.59
CA LEU A 244 0.79 -0.25 -9.61
C LEU A 244 1.68 1.01 -9.79
N PRO A 245 1.10 2.23 -9.91
CA PRO A 245 1.87 3.47 -9.99
C PRO A 245 2.50 3.81 -8.63
N SER A 246 3.69 3.24 -8.36
CA SER A 246 4.39 3.39 -7.08
C SER A 246 4.83 4.83 -6.82
N ILE A 247 4.52 5.33 -5.63
CA ILE A 247 4.96 6.65 -5.16
C ILE A 247 6.48 6.65 -4.94
N THR A 248 7.02 5.57 -4.39
CA THR A 248 8.46 5.38 -4.19
C THR A 248 9.19 5.37 -5.53
N ARG A 249 8.73 4.58 -6.51
CA ARG A 249 9.34 4.55 -7.86
C ARG A 249 9.39 5.93 -8.49
N ARG A 250 8.26 6.65 -8.51
CA ARG A 250 8.20 8.03 -9.04
C ARG A 250 9.16 8.98 -8.34
N SER A 251 9.32 8.84 -7.04
CA SER A 251 10.25 9.68 -6.26
C SER A 251 11.70 9.32 -6.53
N LEU A 252 12.03 8.02 -6.64
CA LEU A 252 13.38 7.56 -6.97
C LEU A 252 13.81 7.95 -8.39
N MET A 253 12.87 7.99 -9.36
CA MET A 253 13.14 8.50 -10.70
C MET A 253 13.58 9.98 -10.69
N VAL A 254 12.92 10.80 -9.86
CA VAL A 254 13.30 12.21 -9.67
C VAL A 254 14.68 12.30 -8.99
N VAL A 255 14.90 11.53 -7.93
CA VAL A 255 16.21 11.50 -7.24
C VAL A 255 17.33 11.08 -8.21
N ALA A 256 17.12 10.02 -8.98
CA ALA A 256 18.10 9.56 -9.97
C ALA A 256 18.45 10.65 -10.98
N LYS A 257 17.44 11.32 -11.53
CA LYS A 257 17.63 12.35 -12.55
C LYS A 257 18.22 13.64 -11.99
N GLU A 258 17.62 14.20 -10.93
CA GLU A 258 17.92 15.56 -10.48
C GLU A 258 19.06 15.63 -9.46
N TYR A 259 19.26 14.57 -8.65
CA TYR A 259 20.28 14.56 -7.61
C TYR A 259 21.50 13.71 -7.97
N LEU A 260 21.33 12.66 -8.79
CA LEU A 260 22.44 11.79 -9.21
C LEU A 260 22.87 12.03 -10.65
N GLY A 261 22.15 12.87 -11.41
CA GLY A 261 22.48 13.18 -12.81
C GLY A 261 22.37 12.00 -13.78
N LEU A 262 21.61 10.96 -13.40
CA LEU A 262 21.42 9.77 -14.22
C LEU A 262 20.33 9.99 -15.28
N GLU A 263 20.49 9.37 -16.44
CA GLU A 263 19.41 9.25 -17.41
C GLU A 263 18.35 8.27 -16.88
N VAL A 264 17.07 8.63 -16.98
CA VAL A 264 15.95 7.82 -16.49
C VAL A 264 15.00 7.52 -17.65
N GLU A 265 14.75 6.24 -17.90
CA GLU A 265 13.84 5.76 -18.94
C GLU A 265 12.68 4.99 -18.31
N GLU A 266 11.44 5.36 -18.65
CA GLU A 266 10.24 4.56 -18.35
C GLU A 266 9.77 3.94 -19.67
N ARG A 267 9.97 2.62 -19.81
CA ARG A 267 9.72 1.89 -21.06
C ARG A 267 9.41 0.41 -20.82
N GLU A 268 9.05 -0.29 -21.87
CA GLU A 268 8.97 -1.77 -21.81
C GLU A 268 10.36 -2.37 -21.56
N VAL A 269 10.40 -3.41 -20.73
CA VAL A 269 11.62 -4.15 -20.37
C VAL A 269 11.37 -5.63 -20.67
N TYR A 270 12.22 -6.21 -21.51
CA TYR A 270 12.12 -7.60 -21.92
C TYR A 270 13.15 -8.48 -21.23
#